data_fe04edbfc2d05ab22b90a48a04036c7c
#
_entry.id   fe04edbfc2d05ab22b90a48a04036c7c
#
_cell.length_a   1.000
_cell.length_b   1.000
_cell.length_c   1.000
_cell.angle_alpha   90.00
_cell.angle_beta   90.00
_cell.angle_gamma   90.00
#
_symmetry.space_group_name_H-M   'P 1'
#
loop_
_entity.id
_entity.type
_entity.pdbx_description
1 polymer ?
#
loop_
_entity_poly.entity_id
_entity_poly.type
_entity_poly.pdbx_seq_one_letter_code
_entity_poly.pdbx_strand_id
1 'polypeptide(L)'
;MSRYEDVIYKMTDTHPLYFDLEVPEDVENPPLIMWIHGGGWKDLNRKWNLVSNMSGRGYAVASIDYRYSDEDCFPADIIDCKDALWYLRKHAAEYGYDPEKMIVAGDSAGGHLAELVGVSIGNRDWEREDEADYGVCAVISFAGAVILGDDKLGIDNKVLTQLIGVDSRTKTYLSRVQAARPVNYINGTEPPFLLVYGTEDEYVAPRDPRTLRNALEEAGVPVHMYYIPGGHHGNAGKLVDDIVCEFLDYYVKNKPTVVIPELQKCHDRTVPLTERYIAAE
;
A
#
# COMPACT_ATOMS: atom_id res chain seq x y z
N MET A 1 11.27 -22.48 -0.84
CA MET A 1 10.29 -21.48 -1.31
C MET A 1 9.06 -22.21 -1.79
N SER A 2 7.98 -22.18 -1.00
CA SER A 2 6.68 -22.72 -1.44
C SER A 2 5.94 -21.68 -2.25
N ARG A 3 5.33 -22.08 -3.39
CA ARG A 3 4.60 -21.19 -4.29
C ARG A 3 3.20 -21.69 -4.53
N TYR A 4 2.24 -20.77 -4.45
CA TYR A 4 0.84 -20.99 -4.74
C TYR A 4 0.42 -19.94 -5.77
N GLU A 5 -0.09 -20.38 -6.90
CA GLU A 5 -0.51 -19.49 -7.99
C GLU A 5 -2.01 -19.66 -8.28
N ASP A 6 -2.63 -18.58 -8.73
CA ASP A 6 -4.03 -18.55 -9.15
C ASP A 6 -5.00 -19.05 -8.06
N VAL A 7 -4.70 -18.73 -6.78
CA VAL A 7 -5.58 -19.10 -5.66
C VAL A 7 -6.76 -18.13 -5.58
N ILE A 8 -7.99 -18.66 -5.65
CA ILE A 8 -9.20 -17.84 -5.56
C ILE A 8 -9.44 -17.44 -4.10
N TYR A 9 -9.50 -16.14 -3.80
CA TYR A 9 -9.91 -15.66 -2.49
C TYR A 9 -11.35 -15.13 -2.45
N LYS A 10 -11.91 -14.78 -3.63
CA LYS A 10 -13.24 -14.23 -3.74
C LYS A 10 -13.88 -14.58 -5.09
N MET A 11 -15.18 -14.85 -5.09
CA MET A 11 -16.01 -14.88 -6.30
C MET A 11 -16.78 -13.56 -6.39
N THR A 12 -16.66 -12.85 -7.50
CA THR A 12 -17.52 -11.72 -7.85
C THR A 12 -18.68 -12.19 -8.69
N ASP A 13 -19.57 -11.27 -9.08
CA ASP A 13 -20.70 -11.63 -9.97
C ASP A 13 -20.23 -11.96 -11.40
N THR A 14 -19.01 -11.55 -11.79
CA THR A 14 -18.49 -11.67 -13.15
C THR A 14 -17.35 -12.67 -13.27
N HIS A 15 -16.40 -12.70 -12.32
CA HIS A 15 -15.20 -13.53 -12.36
C HIS A 15 -14.60 -13.74 -10.96
N PRO A 16 -13.74 -14.76 -10.77
CA PRO A 16 -12.97 -14.92 -9.55
C PRO A 16 -11.86 -13.88 -9.44
N LEU A 17 -11.55 -13.47 -8.20
CA LEU A 17 -10.35 -12.72 -7.85
C LEU A 17 -9.33 -13.65 -7.22
N TYR A 18 -8.08 -13.49 -7.64
CA TYR A 18 -6.99 -14.40 -7.28
C TYR A 18 -5.90 -13.70 -6.48
N PHE A 19 -5.08 -14.52 -5.83
CA PHE A 19 -3.76 -14.11 -5.37
C PHE A 19 -2.71 -15.15 -5.76
N ASP A 20 -1.46 -14.70 -5.85
CA ASP A 20 -0.27 -15.54 -5.91
C ASP A 20 0.50 -15.36 -4.61
N LEU A 21 1.03 -16.44 -4.03
CA LEU A 21 1.72 -16.43 -2.75
C LEU A 21 3.06 -17.15 -2.85
N GLU A 22 4.10 -16.50 -2.32
CA GLU A 22 5.41 -17.11 -2.07
C GLU A 22 5.69 -17.12 -0.58
N VAL A 23 6.10 -18.29 -0.04
CA VAL A 23 6.45 -18.46 1.38
C VAL A 23 7.87 -19.02 1.49
N PRO A 24 8.80 -18.35 2.21
CA PRO A 24 10.14 -18.89 2.45
C PRO A 24 10.09 -20.13 3.35
N GLU A 25 10.81 -21.19 2.97
CA GLU A 25 10.84 -22.46 3.73
C GLU A 25 11.89 -22.46 4.87
N ASP A 26 12.81 -21.53 4.82
CA ASP A 26 13.91 -21.37 5.77
C ASP A 26 13.58 -20.44 6.95
N VAL A 27 12.36 -19.91 6.99
CA VAL A 27 11.83 -19.05 8.06
C VAL A 27 10.54 -19.64 8.61
N GLU A 28 10.52 -19.93 9.89
CA GLU A 28 9.31 -20.41 10.58
C GLU A 28 8.35 -19.24 10.82
N ASN A 29 7.09 -19.38 10.37
CA ASN A 29 6.04 -18.37 10.50
C ASN A 29 6.49 -16.95 10.08
N PRO A 30 6.93 -16.75 8.81
CA PRO A 30 7.35 -15.45 8.33
C PRO A 30 6.21 -14.43 8.39
N PRO A 31 6.50 -13.12 8.60
CA PRO A 31 5.52 -12.07 8.36
C PRO A 31 5.04 -12.08 6.91
N LEU A 32 3.77 -11.73 6.67
CA LEU A 32 3.19 -11.67 5.33
C LEU A 32 3.11 -10.22 4.83
N ILE A 33 3.58 -9.97 3.62
CA ILE A 33 3.31 -8.76 2.84
C ILE A 33 2.21 -9.06 1.84
N MET A 34 1.04 -8.44 2.00
CA MET A 34 0.00 -8.40 0.98
C MET A 34 0.30 -7.25 0.03
N TRP A 35 0.59 -7.58 -1.22
CA TRP A 35 0.90 -6.63 -2.28
C TRP A 35 -0.33 -6.32 -3.12
N ILE A 36 -0.57 -5.02 -3.36
CA ILE A 36 -1.64 -4.48 -4.19
C ILE A 36 -1.00 -3.77 -5.39
N HIS A 37 -1.27 -4.24 -6.59
CA HIS A 37 -0.69 -3.69 -7.82
C HIS A 37 -1.25 -2.32 -8.18
N GLY A 38 -0.49 -1.55 -8.95
CA GLY A 38 -0.90 -0.27 -9.52
C GLY A 38 -1.77 -0.42 -10.76
N GLY A 39 -1.65 0.54 -11.69
CA GLY A 39 -2.37 0.52 -12.98
C GLY A 39 -3.60 1.42 -13.02
N GLY A 40 -3.65 2.50 -12.22
CA GLY A 40 -4.74 3.49 -12.28
C GLY A 40 -6.12 2.89 -11.99
N TRP A 41 -6.20 1.89 -11.12
CA TRP A 41 -7.40 1.13 -10.71
C TRP A 41 -8.12 0.39 -11.86
N LYS A 42 -7.46 0.13 -13.00
CA LYS A 42 -8.08 -0.47 -14.18
C LYS A 42 -7.14 -1.29 -15.07
N ASP A 43 -5.84 -1.26 -14.79
CA ASP A 43 -4.82 -1.95 -15.57
C ASP A 43 -3.86 -2.70 -14.63
N LEU A 44 -2.97 -3.52 -15.21
CA LEU A 44 -2.04 -4.41 -14.53
C LEU A 44 -2.79 -5.54 -13.81
N ASN A 45 -2.10 -6.34 -13.02
CA ASN A 45 -2.67 -7.41 -12.19
C ASN A 45 -1.62 -7.86 -11.17
N ARG A 46 -1.93 -8.86 -10.34
CA ARG A 46 -1.07 -9.45 -9.32
C ARG A 46 0.32 -9.88 -9.80
N LYS A 47 0.55 -10.09 -11.11
CA LYS A 47 1.89 -10.42 -11.65
C LYS A 47 2.83 -9.20 -11.64
N TRP A 48 2.29 -7.99 -11.48
CA TRP A 48 3.07 -6.77 -11.25
C TRP A 48 3.35 -6.61 -9.75
N ASN A 49 4.57 -6.97 -9.34
CA ASN A 49 4.94 -7.01 -7.92
C ASN A 49 6.34 -6.45 -7.70
N LEU A 50 6.43 -5.25 -7.11
CA LEU A 50 7.70 -4.57 -6.84
C LEU A 50 8.41 -5.09 -5.58
N VAL A 51 7.72 -5.86 -4.73
CA VAL A 51 8.27 -6.44 -3.49
C VAL A 51 8.49 -7.96 -3.59
N SER A 52 8.48 -8.53 -4.79
CA SER A 52 8.70 -9.98 -5.00
C SER A 52 10.02 -10.48 -4.38
N ASN A 53 11.08 -9.66 -4.37
CA ASN A 53 12.37 -9.98 -3.76
C ASN A 53 12.33 -10.16 -2.24
N MET A 54 11.24 -9.71 -1.58
CA MET A 54 11.09 -9.81 -0.14
C MET A 54 10.91 -11.26 0.34
N SER A 55 10.48 -12.15 -0.54
CA SER A 55 10.42 -13.59 -0.25
C SER A 55 11.81 -14.16 0.05
N GLY A 56 12.85 -13.71 -0.68
CA GLY A 56 14.24 -14.03 -0.40
C GLY A 56 14.83 -13.35 0.85
N ARG A 57 14.08 -12.46 1.51
CA ARG A 57 14.48 -11.73 2.71
C ARG A 57 13.69 -12.14 3.96
N GLY A 58 12.97 -13.26 3.87
CA GLY A 58 12.28 -13.89 5.00
C GLY A 58 10.90 -13.32 5.28
N TYR A 59 10.19 -12.87 4.25
CA TYR A 59 8.78 -12.49 4.27
C TYR A 59 7.97 -13.39 3.35
N ALA A 60 6.79 -13.82 3.76
CA ALA A 60 5.82 -14.32 2.80
C ALA A 60 5.29 -13.14 1.98
N VAL A 61 5.00 -13.35 0.69
CA VAL A 61 4.52 -12.29 -0.21
C VAL A 61 3.29 -12.80 -0.95
N ALA A 62 2.12 -12.20 -0.69
CA ALA A 62 0.87 -12.46 -1.39
C ALA A 62 0.54 -11.27 -2.31
N SER A 63 0.52 -11.47 -3.61
CA SER A 63 0.12 -10.45 -4.59
C SER A 63 -1.32 -10.71 -5.02
N ILE A 64 -2.20 -9.74 -4.87
CA ILE A 64 -3.64 -9.89 -5.05
C ILE A 64 -4.15 -9.19 -6.31
N ASP A 65 -5.22 -9.71 -6.92
CA ASP A 65 -6.09 -8.96 -7.83
C ASP A 65 -7.18 -8.22 -7.04
N TYR A 66 -7.78 -7.22 -7.63
CA TYR A 66 -8.98 -6.53 -7.16
C TYR A 66 -9.82 -6.11 -8.37
N ARG A 67 -11.13 -5.86 -8.21
CA ARG A 67 -11.99 -5.40 -9.31
C ARG A 67 -11.53 -4.05 -9.84
N TYR A 68 -11.46 -3.95 -11.16
CA TYR A 68 -11.13 -2.71 -11.80
C TYR A 68 -12.29 -1.70 -11.77
N SER A 69 -11.96 -0.43 -11.87
CA SER A 69 -12.93 0.66 -11.81
C SER A 69 -13.90 0.71 -12.99
N ASP A 70 -13.64 -0.03 -14.08
CA ASP A 70 -14.57 -0.21 -15.20
C ASP A 70 -15.51 -1.40 -15.01
N GLU A 71 -15.23 -2.28 -14.05
CA GLU A 71 -16.11 -3.37 -13.65
C GLU A 71 -17.05 -2.92 -12.51
N ASP A 72 -16.50 -2.30 -11.48
CA ASP A 72 -17.24 -1.72 -10.37
C ASP A 72 -16.43 -0.56 -9.75
N CYS A 73 -17.08 0.57 -9.51
CA CYS A 73 -16.43 1.76 -9.02
C CYS A 73 -16.14 1.69 -7.50
N PHE A 74 -15.29 2.59 -7.01
CA PHE A 74 -15.05 2.76 -5.59
C PHE A 74 -16.38 2.79 -4.79
N PRO A 75 -16.49 2.00 -3.69
CA PRO A 75 -15.43 1.34 -2.91
C PRO A 75 -15.23 -0.16 -3.21
N ALA A 76 -15.55 -0.65 -4.41
CA ALA A 76 -15.47 -2.08 -4.71
C ALA A 76 -14.03 -2.62 -4.57
N ASP A 77 -13.05 -1.87 -5.05
CA ASP A 77 -11.63 -2.16 -5.02
C ASP A 77 -11.08 -2.28 -3.58
N ILE A 78 -11.39 -1.31 -2.71
CA ILE A 78 -10.96 -1.37 -1.29
C ILE A 78 -11.64 -2.51 -0.53
N ILE A 79 -12.91 -2.81 -0.82
CA ILE A 79 -13.61 -3.96 -0.24
C ILE A 79 -12.92 -5.25 -0.65
N ASP A 80 -12.50 -5.39 -1.91
CA ASP A 80 -11.79 -6.58 -2.39
C ASP A 80 -10.43 -6.73 -1.71
N CYS A 81 -9.69 -5.64 -1.51
CA CYS A 81 -8.44 -5.66 -0.75
C CYS A 81 -8.64 -6.13 0.70
N LYS A 82 -9.70 -5.68 1.36
CA LYS A 82 -10.04 -6.12 2.73
C LYS A 82 -10.51 -7.58 2.76
N ASP A 83 -11.30 -8.03 1.79
CA ASP A 83 -11.70 -9.43 1.66
C ASP A 83 -10.45 -10.34 1.46
N ALA A 84 -9.47 -9.90 0.65
CA ALA A 84 -8.20 -10.61 0.48
C ALA A 84 -7.40 -10.68 1.78
N LEU A 85 -7.29 -9.57 2.52
CA LEU A 85 -6.59 -9.52 3.81
C LEU A 85 -7.23 -10.48 4.81
N TRP A 86 -8.56 -10.47 4.91
CA TRP A 86 -9.30 -11.40 5.77
C TRP A 86 -9.08 -12.86 5.36
N TYR A 87 -9.16 -13.17 4.06
CA TYR A 87 -8.92 -14.52 3.54
C TYR A 87 -7.51 -15.00 3.90
N LEU A 88 -6.49 -14.18 3.64
CA LEU A 88 -5.11 -14.49 3.93
C LEU A 88 -4.91 -14.74 5.44
N ARG A 89 -5.47 -13.90 6.32
CA ARG A 89 -5.38 -14.10 7.77
C ARG A 89 -6.01 -15.41 8.21
N LYS A 90 -7.21 -15.71 7.73
CA LYS A 90 -7.95 -16.91 8.06
C LYS A 90 -7.23 -18.20 7.65
N HIS A 91 -6.51 -18.17 6.54
CA HIS A 91 -5.81 -19.32 5.97
C HIS A 91 -4.30 -19.34 6.28
N ALA A 92 -3.80 -18.46 7.15
CA ALA A 92 -2.39 -18.32 7.45
C ALA A 92 -1.72 -19.64 7.88
N ALA A 93 -2.39 -20.43 8.72
CA ALA A 93 -1.89 -21.72 9.19
C ALA A 93 -1.77 -22.77 8.07
N GLU A 94 -2.62 -22.68 7.04
CA GLU A 94 -2.57 -23.57 5.87
C GLU A 94 -1.32 -23.32 5.02
N TYR A 95 -0.95 -22.05 4.88
CA TYR A 95 0.17 -21.62 4.05
C TYR A 95 1.49 -21.47 4.83
N GLY A 96 1.44 -21.39 6.16
CA GLY A 96 2.62 -21.38 7.03
C GLY A 96 3.27 -20.00 7.23
N TYR A 97 2.49 -18.95 7.43
CA TYR A 97 2.95 -17.61 7.81
C TYR A 97 2.22 -17.09 9.06
N ASP A 98 2.72 -16.00 9.65
CA ASP A 98 2.20 -15.41 10.89
C ASP A 98 0.97 -14.52 10.64
N PRO A 99 -0.25 -14.89 11.07
CA PRO A 99 -1.44 -14.08 10.89
C PRO A 99 -1.43 -12.76 11.67
N GLU A 100 -0.60 -12.66 12.71
CA GLU A 100 -0.50 -11.45 13.54
C GLU A 100 0.48 -10.43 12.92
N LYS A 101 1.28 -10.85 11.93
CA LYS A 101 2.27 -9.99 11.26
C LYS A 101 1.92 -9.76 9.79
N MET A 102 0.73 -9.21 9.59
CA MET A 102 0.23 -8.84 8.27
C MET A 102 0.67 -7.41 7.91
N ILE A 103 1.29 -7.24 6.77
CA ILE A 103 1.73 -5.97 6.20
C ILE A 103 0.94 -5.74 4.92
N VAL A 104 0.50 -4.52 4.65
CA VAL A 104 -0.06 -4.15 3.36
C VAL A 104 0.92 -3.25 2.62
N ALA A 105 1.14 -3.53 1.33
CA ALA A 105 2.01 -2.76 0.46
C ALA A 105 1.40 -2.61 -0.93
N GLY A 106 1.69 -1.51 -1.62
CA GLY A 106 1.22 -1.32 -2.99
C GLY A 106 1.86 -0.14 -3.68
N ASP A 107 1.72 -0.07 -5.02
CA ASP A 107 2.23 1.03 -5.82
C ASP A 107 1.14 1.80 -6.54
N SER A 108 1.30 3.12 -6.72
CA SER A 108 0.37 3.96 -7.48
C SER A 108 -1.09 3.82 -6.98
N ALA A 109 -2.00 3.35 -7.81
CA ALA A 109 -3.37 2.98 -7.42
C ALA A 109 -3.39 1.96 -6.27
N GLY A 110 -2.51 0.95 -6.31
CA GLY A 110 -2.35 -0.02 -5.22
C GLY A 110 -1.75 0.61 -3.95
N GLY A 111 -0.86 1.60 -4.09
CA GLY A 111 -0.36 2.41 -2.98
C GLY A 111 -1.49 3.17 -2.26
N HIS A 112 -2.37 3.81 -3.03
CA HIS A 112 -3.59 4.44 -2.53
C HIS A 112 -4.48 3.43 -1.79
N LEU A 113 -4.71 2.23 -2.35
CA LEU A 113 -5.51 1.19 -1.70
C LEU A 113 -4.83 0.66 -0.43
N ALA A 114 -3.49 0.51 -0.42
CA ALA A 114 -2.74 0.13 0.77
C ALA A 114 -2.87 1.18 1.89
N GLU A 115 -2.79 2.47 1.54
CA GLU A 115 -3.04 3.57 2.47
C GLU A 115 -4.46 3.49 3.06
N LEU A 116 -5.49 3.30 2.20
CA LEU A 116 -6.87 3.15 2.63
C LEU A 116 -7.08 1.93 3.55
N VAL A 117 -6.48 0.78 3.25
CA VAL A 117 -6.52 -0.38 4.14
C VAL A 117 -6.01 -0.01 5.53
N GLY A 118 -4.85 0.67 5.58
CA GLY A 118 -4.21 1.03 6.85
C GLY A 118 -4.98 2.03 7.70
N VAL A 119 -5.63 3.02 7.08
CA VAL A 119 -6.34 4.09 7.82
C VAL A 119 -7.83 3.78 8.08
N SER A 120 -8.37 2.74 7.47
CA SER A 120 -9.81 2.42 7.55
C SER A 120 -10.13 1.15 8.33
N ILE A 121 -9.26 0.75 9.25
CA ILE A 121 -9.50 -0.40 10.15
C ILE A 121 -10.72 -0.07 11.01
N GLY A 122 -11.70 -0.99 11.05
CA GLY A 122 -12.96 -0.80 11.74
C GLY A 122 -14.03 -0.02 10.95
N ASN A 123 -13.77 0.34 9.69
CA ASN A 123 -14.79 0.92 8.82
C ASN A 123 -15.77 -0.16 8.33
N ARG A 124 -16.93 -0.26 8.97
CA ARG A 124 -17.96 -1.27 8.72
C ARG A 124 -18.59 -1.21 7.33
N ASP A 125 -18.51 -0.11 6.64
CA ASP A 125 -19.00 0.00 5.25
C ASP A 125 -18.13 -0.80 4.27
N TRP A 126 -16.86 -1.07 4.65
CA TRP A 126 -15.88 -1.78 3.81
C TRP A 126 -15.44 -3.13 4.38
N GLU A 127 -15.87 -3.48 5.59
CA GLU A 127 -15.58 -4.73 6.27
C GLU A 127 -16.85 -5.56 6.35
N ARG A 128 -16.84 -6.75 5.73
CA ARG A 128 -18.03 -7.57 5.60
C ARG A 128 -18.25 -8.55 6.75
N GLU A 129 -17.15 -8.94 7.40
CA GLU A 129 -17.16 -9.94 8.46
C GLU A 129 -17.08 -9.22 9.82
N ASP A 130 -18.17 -9.25 10.57
CA ASP A 130 -18.32 -8.49 11.82
C ASP A 130 -17.31 -8.87 12.92
N GLU A 131 -16.81 -10.11 12.92
CA GLU A 131 -15.84 -10.62 13.91
C GLU A 131 -14.42 -10.73 13.34
N ALA A 132 -14.20 -10.35 12.09
CA ALA A 132 -12.89 -10.46 11.46
C ALA A 132 -11.95 -9.35 11.92
N ASP A 133 -10.68 -9.72 12.12
CA ASP A 133 -9.61 -8.77 12.34
C ASP A 133 -9.02 -8.33 10.98
N TYR A 134 -9.18 -7.05 10.67
CA TYR A 134 -8.62 -6.41 9.49
C TYR A 134 -7.36 -5.60 9.79
N GLY A 135 -6.84 -5.72 11.01
CA GLY A 135 -5.64 -5.02 11.44
C GLY A 135 -4.41 -5.42 10.63
N VAL A 136 -3.54 -4.46 10.38
CA VAL A 136 -2.22 -4.68 9.80
C VAL A 136 -1.16 -4.03 10.69
N CYS A 137 0.05 -4.59 10.72
CA CYS A 137 1.12 -4.10 11.60
C CYS A 137 2.03 -3.06 10.91
N ALA A 138 1.91 -2.88 9.60
CA ALA A 138 2.61 -1.83 8.84
C ALA A 138 1.96 -1.59 7.47
N VAL A 139 2.14 -0.38 6.95
CA VAL A 139 1.70 0.02 5.61
C VAL A 139 2.91 0.52 4.82
N ILE A 140 3.03 0.10 3.56
CA ILE A 140 4.07 0.57 2.63
C ILE A 140 3.38 1.08 1.37
N SER A 141 3.57 2.36 1.06
CA SER A 141 3.02 2.98 -0.14
C SER A 141 4.15 3.47 -1.05
N PHE A 142 4.17 2.93 -2.26
CA PHE A 142 5.03 3.40 -3.34
C PHE A 142 4.20 4.29 -4.26
N ALA A 143 4.51 5.59 -4.27
CA ALA A 143 3.84 6.58 -5.12
C ALA A 143 2.29 6.54 -5.06
N GLY A 144 1.70 6.27 -3.90
CA GLY A 144 0.24 6.24 -3.70
C GLY A 144 -0.39 7.62 -3.90
N ALA A 145 -1.60 7.65 -4.46
CA ALA A 145 -2.33 8.86 -4.72
C ALA A 145 -3.15 9.28 -3.50
N VAL A 146 -2.71 10.28 -2.77
CA VAL A 146 -3.30 10.73 -1.50
C VAL A 146 -4.45 11.74 -1.68
N ILE A 147 -4.24 12.76 -2.56
CA ILE A 147 -5.19 13.85 -2.77
C ILE A 147 -5.90 13.67 -4.11
N LEU A 148 -6.98 12.91 -4.11
CA LEU A 148 -7.80 12.75 -5.29
C LEU A 148 -8.62 14.04 -5.57
N GLY A 149 -8.82 14.36 -6.87
CA GLY A 149 -9.67 15.47 -7.30
C GLY A 149 -9.05 16.88 -7.18
N ASP A 150 -7.73 16.98 -7.04
CA ASP A 150 -6.99 18.24 -7.24
C ASP A 150 -6.30 18.20 -8.60
N ASP A 151 -6.80 19.02 -9.54
CA ASP A 151 -6.29 19.09 -10.93
C ASP A 151 -4.79 19.43 -11.05
N LYS A 152 -4.17 19.86 -9.95
CA LYS A 152 -2.74 20.21 -9.91
C LYS A 152 -1.84 19.03 -9.53
N LEU A 153 -2.40 17.85 -9.27
CA LEU A 153 -1.67 16.69 -8.74
C LEU A 153 -1.40 15.58 -9.76
N GLY A 154 -1.69 15.81 -11.04
CA GLY A 154 -1.27 14.93 -12.12
C GLY A 154 -2.21 13.75 -12.44
N ILE A 155 -3.18 13.45 -11.59
CA ILE A 155 -4.13 12.36 -11.87
C ILE A 155 -5.11 12.77 -12.96
N ASP A 156 -5.18 11.98 -14.06
CA ASP A 156 -6.12 12.22 -15.15
C ASP A 156 -7.56 12.22 -14.63
N ASN A 157 -8.28 13.30 -14.88
CA ASN A 157 -9.69 13.46 -14.50
C ASN A 157 -10.60 12.34 -15.03
N LYS A 158 -10.26 11.70 -16.16
CA LYS A 158 -11.01 10.56 -16.70
C LYS A 158 -10.82 9.31 -15.82
N VAL A 159 -9.58 9.05 -15.43
CA VAL A 159 -9.24 7.92 -14.55
C VAL A 159 -9.93 8.09 -13.21
N LEU A 160 -9.89 9.30 -12.65
CA LEU A 160 -10.57 9.59 -11.39
C LEU A 160 -12.09 9.50 -11.50
N THR A 161 -12.68 10.03 -12.59
CA THR A 161 -14.14 9.94 -12.85
C THR A 161 -14.58 8.48 -12.96
N GLN A 162 -13.77 7.64 -13.57
CA GLN A 162 -14.03 6.20 -13.70
C GLN A 162 -13.97 5.53 -12.31
N LEU A 163 -12.91 5.77 -11.54
CA LEU A 163 -12.77 5.25 -10.17
C LEU A 163 -13.99 5.61 -9.32
N ILE A 164 -14.39 6.88 -9.34
CA ILE A 164 -15.49 7.42 -8.53
C ILE A 164 -16.87 6.96 -9.03
N GLY A 165 -16.98 6.62 -10.32
CA GLY A 165 -18.21 6.09 -10.93
C GLY A 165 -19.32 7.12 -11.13
N VAL A 166 -19.03 8.42 -11.01
CA VAL A 166 -19.97 9.50 -11.27
C VAL A 166 -19.28 10.67 -11.97
N ASP A 167 -20.02 11.35 -12.85
CA ASP A 167 -19.54 12.51 -13.60
C ASP A 167 -19.12 13.64 -12.62
N SER A 168 -17.96 14.25 -12.89
CA SER A 168 -17.37 15.32 -12.07
C SER A 168 -18.28 16.56 -11.91
N ARG A 169 -19.31 16.70 -12.76
CA ARG A 169 -20.31 17.77 -12.71
C ARG A 169 -21.46 17.48 -11.75
N THR A 170 -21.54 16.29 -11.19
CA THR A 170 -22.61 15.91 -10.24
C THR A 170 -22.31 16.39 -8.83
N LYS A 171 -23.37 16.65 -8.04
CA LYS A 171 -23.23 17.05 -6.63
C LYS A 171 -22.60 15.94 -5.77
N THR A 172 -22.77 14.68 -6.15
CA THR A 172 -22.28 13.50 -5.44
C THR A 172 -20.79 13.23 -5.73
N TYR A 173 -20.22 13.80 -6.78
CA TYR A 173 -18.83 13.58 -7.14
C TYR A 173 -17.87 13.93 -6.00
N LEU A 174 -17.97 15.14 -5.47
CA LEU A 174 -17.07 15.60 -4.41
C LEU A 174 -17.15 14.76 -3.14
N SER A 175 -18.36 14.34 -2.73
CA SER A 175 -18.52 13.49 -1.55
C SER A 175 -17.87 12.10 -1.75
N ARG A 176 -17.98 11.52 -2.95
CA ARG A 176 -17.33 10.25 -3.28
C ARG A 176 -15.82 10.39 -3.38
N VAL A 177 -15.32 11.46 -3.98
CA VAL A 177 -13.88 11.77 -3.98
C VAL A 177 -13.35 11.90 -2.55
N GLN A 178 -14.07 12.60 -1.67
CA GLN A 178 -13.67 12.71 -0.27
C GLN A 178 -13.64 11.34 0.44
N ALA A 179 -14.62 10.48 0.15
CA ALA A 179 -14.65 9.11 0.69
C ALA A 179 -13.47 8.25 0.23
N ALA A 180 -12.89 8.54 -0.94
CA ALA A 180 -11.72 7.83 -1.44
C ALA A 180 -10.37 8.42 -0.96
N ARG A 181 -10.34 9.48 -0.15
CA ARG A 181 -9.10 10.10 0.36
C ARG A 181 -8.64 9.45 1.67
N PRO A 182 -7.45 8.83 1.73
CA PRO A 182 -6.95 8.19 2.96
C PRO A 182 -6.91 9.12 4.17
N VAL A 183 -6.54 10.38 3.98
CA VAL A 183 -6.40 11.37 5.06
C VAL A 183 -7.68 11.62 5.86
N ASN A 184 -8.84 11.28 5.31
CA ASN A 184 -10.14 11.51 5.98
C ASN A 184 -10.47 10.45 7.05
N TYR A 185 -9.67 9.41 7.17
CA TYR A 185 -9.90 8.29 8.11
C TYR A 185 -8.89 8.23 9.25
N ILE A 186 -7.85 9.06 9.21
CA ILE A 186 -6.79 9.07 10.22
C ILE A 186 -7.37 9.49 11.58
N ASN A 187 -7.09 8.67 12.60
CA ASN A 187 -7.62 8.87 13.96
C ASN A 187 -6.58 8.63 15.08
N GLY A 188 -5.33 8.27 14.74
CA GLY A 188 -4.23 8.04 15.67
C GLY A 188 -4.06 6.60 16.13
N THR A 189 -4.82 5.66 15.58
CA THR A 189 -4.72 4.23 15.89
C THR A 189 -4.06 3.41 14.75
N GLU A 190 -3.66 4.09 13.70
CA GLU A 190 -3.08 3.48 12.51
C GLU A 190 -1.72 2.82 12.80
N PRO A 191 -1.38 1.76 12.05
CA PRO A 191 -0.04 1.16 12.10
C PRO A 191 1.02 2.13 11.55
N PRO A 192 2.33 1.84 11.74
CA PRO A 192 3.41 2.59 11.11
C PRO A 192 3.32 2.60 9.59
N PHE A 193 3.66 3.75 8.97
CA PHE A 193 3.66 3.95 7.52
C PHE A 193 5.07 4.18 6.97
N LEU A 194 5.35 3.54 5.82
CA LEU A 194 6.49 3.83 4.96
C LEU A 194 5.98 4.38 3.62
N LEU A 195 6.40 5.59 3.27
CA LEU A 195 6.05 6.29 2.03
C LEU A 195 7.30 6.44 1.15
N VAL A 196 7.29 5.86 -0.06
CA VAL A 196 8.43 5.87 -0.99
C VAL A 196 8.00 6.51 -2.31
N TYR A 197 8.66 7.61 -2.71
CA TYR A 197 8.29 8.40 -3.89
C TYR A 197 9.50 8.80 -4.70
N GLY A 198 9.35 8.96 -6.01
CA GLY A 198 10.36 9.56 -6.87
C GLY A 198 10.29 11.08 -6.85
N THR A 199 11.45 11.77 -7.02
CA THR A 199 11.45 13.25 -7.10
C THR A 199 11.01 13.76 -8.46
N GLU A 200 11.05 12.90 -9.48
CA GLU A 200 10.65 13.18 -10.87
C GLU A 200 9.41 12.35 -11.28
N ASP A 201 8.56 12.00 -10.29
CA ASP A 201 7.30 11.30 -10.55
C ASP A 201 6.36 12.19 -11.38
N GLU A 202 6.00 11.71 -12.55
CA GLU A 202 5.19 12.40 -13.57
C GLU A 202 3.68 12.15 -13.43
N TYR A 203 3.28 11.18 -12.58
CA TYR A 203 1.88 10.80 -12.36
C TYR A 203 1.34 11.27 -11.01
N VAL A 204 2.12 11.10 -9.95
CA VAL A 204 1.76 11.54 -8.60
C VAL A 204 2.74 12.61 -8.14
N ALA A 205 2.28 13.84 -8.06
CA ALA A 205 3.14 14.98 -7.73
C ALA A 205 3.86 14.76 -6.39
N PRO A 206 5.18 15.02 -6.29
CA PRO A 206 5.96 14.76 -5.06
C PRO A 206 5.48 15.50 -3.80
N ARG A 207 4.59 16.48 -3.93
CA ARG A 207 3.93 17.16 -2.79
C ARG A 207 2.75 16.40 -2.22
N ASP A 208 2.14 15.49 -2.98
CA ASP A 208 0.94 14.74 -2.62
C ASP A 208 1.13 13.92 -1.33
N PRO A 209 2.18 13.09 -1.19
CA PRO A 209 2.40 12.29 0.00
C PRO A 209 2.65 13.08 1.29
N ARG A 210 3.08 14.35 1.17
CA ARG A 210 3.30 15.20 2.34
C ARG A 210 2.02 15.47 3.11
N THR A 211 0.87 15.48 2.43
CA THR A 211 -0.43 15.64 3.08
C THR A 211 -0.73 14.46 3.99
N LEU A 212 -0.54 13.23 3.50
CA LEU A 212 -0.71 12.02 4.31
C LEU A 212 0.29 11.97 5.46
N ARG A 213 1.57 12.21 5.17
CA ARG A 213 2.62 12.25 6.19
C ARG A 213 2.28 13.23 7.31
N ASN A 214 1.92 14.47 6.97
CA ASN A 214 1.62 15.49 7.97
C ASN A 214 0.41 15.10 8.82
N ALA A 215 -0.65 14.56 8.21
CA ALA A 215 -1.84 14.11 8.94
C ALA A 215 -1.53 12.94 9.89
N LEU A 216 -0.72 11.96 9.46
CA LEU A 216 -0.27 10.86 10.32
C LEU A 216 0.61 11.38 11.48
N GLU A 217 1.56 12.29 11.19
CA GLU A 217 2.41 12.91 12.23
C GLU A 217 1.60 13.70 13.25
N GLU A 218 0.61 14.48 12.80
CA GLU A 218 -0.30 15.24 13.67
C GLU A 218 -1.15 14.33 14.57
N ALA A 219 -1.52 13.15 14.05
CA ALA A 219 -2.23 12.12 14.80
C ALA A 219 -1.33 11.28 15.72
N GLY A 220 0.01 11.47 15.68
CA GLY A 220 0.96 10.71 16.48
C GLY A 220 1.33 9.34 15.92
N VAL A 221 0.98 9.07 14.67
CA VAL A 221 1.29 7.82 13.98
C VAL A 221 2.73 7.83 13.45
N PRO A 222 3.52 6.77 13.68
CA PRO A 222 4.86 6.67 13.10
C PRO A 222 4.80 6.65 11.57
N VAL A 223 5.48 7.60 10.91
CA VAL A 223 5.55 7.66 9.46
C VAL A 223 6.96 8.01 8.99
N HIS A 224 7.45 7.23 8.03
CA HIS A 224 8.73 7.43 7.37
C HIS A 224 8.48 7.73 5.90
N MET A 225 9.15 8.73 5.35
CA MET A 225 9.00 9.12 3.96
C MET A 225 10.35 9.29 3.30
N TYR A 226 10.55 8.56 2.19
CA TYR A 226 11.76 8.60 1.39
C TYR A 226 11.44 9.12 -0.02
N TYR A 227 12.27 10.06 -0.46
CA TYR A 227 12.30 10.46 -1.86
C TYR A 227 13.51 9.87 -2.54
N ILE A 228 13.30 9.19 -3.67
CA ILE A 228 14.35 8.67 -4.53
C ILE A 228 14.76 9.78 -5.52
N PRO A 229 15.98 10.35 -5.44
CA PRO A 229 16.41 11.40 -6.34
C PRO A 229 16.46 10.93 -7.78
N GLY A 230 15.87 11.71 -8.71
CA GLY A 230 15.73 11.32 -10.11
C GLY A 230 14.80 10.13 -10.34
N GLY A 231 14.19 9.61 -9.28
CA GLY A 231 13.23 8.51 -9.38
C GLY A 231 11.94 8.96 -10.03
N HIS A 232 11.44 8.14 -10.94
CA HIS A 232 10.16 8.30 -11.62
C HIS A 232 9.05 7.57 -10.87
N HIS A 233 7.91 7.35 -11.51
CA HIS A 233 6.82 6.54 -10.99
C HIS A 233 7.21 5.06 -10.92
N GLY A 234 6.90 4.35 -9.82
CA GLY A 234 7.17 2.91 -9.68
C GLY A 234 8.63 2.56 -9.39
N ASN A 235 9.24 3.20 -8.41
CA ASN A 235 10.61 2.93 -8.00
C ASN A 235 10.76 1.53 -7.39
N ALA A 236 11.77 0.78 -7.84
CA ALA A 236 12.14 -0.55 -7.37
C ALA A 236 13.66 -0.72 -7.37
N GLY A 237 14.14 -1.82 -6.79
CA GLY A 237 15.54 -2.21 -6.79
C GLY A 237 16.12 -2.35 -5.39
N LYS A 238 17.41 -2.71 -5.33
CA LYS A 238 18.07 -3.09 -4.07
C LYS A 238 17.96 -2.04 -2.96
N LEU A 239 18.11 -0.76 -3.30
CA LEU A 239 18.00 0.32 -2.31
C LEU A 239 16.58 0.37 -1.71
N VAL A 240 15.56 0.26 -2.54
CA VAL A 240 14.16 0.25 -2.11
C VAL A 240 13.89 -0.97 -1.22
N ASP A 241 14.38 -2.15 -1.63
CA ASP A 241 14.28 -3.37 -0.83
C ASP A 241 14.96 -3.22 0.54
N ASP A 242 16.13 -2.57 0.60
CA ASP A 242 16.86 -2.32 1.84
C ASP A 242 16.10 -1.36 2.77
N ILE A 243 15.49 -0.29 2.22
CA ILE A 243 14.61 0.64 2.95
C ILE A 243 13.41 -0.10 3.54
N VAL A 244 12.74 -0.93 2.73
CA VAL A 244 11.59 -1.73 3.16
C VAL A 244 12.00 -2.70 4.28
N CYS A 245 13.12 -3.42 4.11
CA CYS A 245 13.62 -4.33 5.13
C CYS A 245 13.94 -3.63 6.44
N GLU A 246 14.61 -2.47 6.42
CA GLU A 246 14.95 -1.73 7.63
C GLU A 246 13.69 -1.31 8.40
N PHE A 247 12.71 -0.76 7.68
CA PHE A 247 11.43 -0.38 8.27
C PHE A 247 10.69 -1.57 8.88
N LEU A 248 10.56 -2.68 8.15
CA LEU A 248 9.85 -3.87 8.61
C LEU A 248 10.62 -4.62 9.71
N ASP A 249 11.95 -4.65 9.67
CA ASP A 249 12.76 -5.25 10.71
C ASP A 249 12.56 -4.52 12.05
N TYR A 250 12.43 -3.19 12.03
CA TYR A 250 12.15 -2.41 13.22
C TYR A 250 10.72 -2.58 13.73
N TYR A 251 9.72 -2.31 12.89
CA TYR A 251 8.32 -2.26 13.36
C TYR A 251 7.64 -3.62 13.43
N VAL A 252 8.06 -4.62 12.65
CA VAL A 252 7.38 -5.91 12.54
C VAL A 252 8.17 -7.04 13.20
N LYS A 253 9.51 -7.03 13.05
CA LYS A 253 10.37 -8.06 13.64
C LYS A 253 11.02 -7.63 14.97
N ASN A 254 10.76 -6.39 15.44
CA ASN A 254 11.32 -5.83 16.68
C ASN A 254 12.86 -5.91 16.73
N LYS A 255 13.53 -5.81 15.59
CA LYS A 255 14.98 -5.76 15.53
C LYS A 255 15.47 -4.32 15.74
N PRO A 256 16.61 -4.10 16.42
CA PRO A 256 17.24 -2.80 16.43
C PRO A 256 17.62 -2.44 14.98
N THR A 257 17.25 -1.23 14.54
CA THR A 257 17.63 -0.74 13.21
C THR A 257 19.14 -0.77 13.05
N VAL A 258 19.60 -1.42 11.99
CA VAL A 258 20.94 -1.16 11.46
C VAL A 258 20.81 0.16 10.72
N VAL A 259 21.29 1.22 11.34
CA VAL A 259 21.28 2.55 10.73
C VAL A 259 22.14 2.51 9.48
N ILE A 260 21.53 2.50 8.31
CA ILE A 260 22.23 2.78 7.05
C ILE A 260 22.48 4.30 7.08
N PRO A 261 23.74 4.77 7.09
CA PRO A 261 24.05 6.21 7.26
C PRO A 261 23.35 7.09 6.23
N GLU A 262 23.14 6.59 5.01
CA GLU A 262 22.41 7.25 3.95
C GLU A 262 20.91 7.41 4.27
N LEU A 263 20.32 6.42 4.97
CA LEU A 263 18.93 6.47 5.41
C LEU A 263 18.73 7.39 6.62
N GLN A 264 19.74 7.52 7.50
CA GLN A 264 19.67 8.40 8.66
C GLN A 264 19.45 9.87 8.26
N LYS A 265 20.02 10.33 7.15
CA LYS A 265 19.80 11.69 6.63
C LYS A 265 18.33 11.93 6.25
N CYS A 266 17.61 10.90 5.81
CA CYS A 266 16.21 11.01 5.44
C CYS A 266 15.28 11.18 6.65
N HIS A 267 15.69 10.70 7.83
CA HIS A 267 14.94 10.84 9.08
C HIS A 267 15.25 12.14 9.82
N ASP A 268 16.41 12.74 9.57
CA ASP A 268 16.82 13.97 10.25
C ASP A 268 16.06 15.19 9.71
N ARG A 269 15.07 15.66 10.50
CA ARG A 269 14.26 16.84 10.16
C ARG A 269 15.06 18.15 10.10
N THR A 270 16.27 18.17 10.67
CA THR A 270 17.14 19.35 10.62
C THR A 270 17.89 19.48 9.30
N VAL A 271 17.96 18.38 8.52
CA VAL A 271 18.58 18.36 7.19
C VAL A 271 17.59 18.91 6.16
N PRO A 272 17.97 19.87 5.31
CA PRO A 272 17.12 20.37 4.23
C PRO A 272 16.59 19.23 3.34
N LEU A 273 15.35 19.37 2.84
CA LEU A 273 14.72 18.34 1.99
C LEU A 273 15.59 17.93 0.80
N THR A 274 16.33 18.88 0.21
CA THR A 274 17.27 18.65 -0.89
C THR A 274 18.46 17.76 -0.53
N GLU A 275 18.78 17.62 0.76
CA GLU A 275 19.88 16.81 1.25
C GLU A 275 19.40 15.47 1.86
N ARG A 276 18.08 15.26 1.95
CA ARG A 276 17.47 14.02 2.48
C ARG A 276 17.25 12.96 1.41
N TYR A 277 17.64 13.24 0.18
CA TYR A 277 17.49 12.29 -0.92
C TYR A 277 18.60 11.24 -0.88
N ILE A 278 18.23 10.00 -1.15
CA ILE A 278 19.16 8.90 -1.36
C ILE A 278 19.28 8.72 -2.86
N ALA A 279 20.51 8.74 -3.38
CA ALA A 279 20.73 8.46 -4.79
C ALA A 279 20.36 7.01 -5.09
N ALA A 280 19.45 6.79 -6.04
CA ALA A 280 19.24 5.48 -6.64
C ALA A 280 20.43 5.21 -7.58
N GLU A 281 21.28 4.20 -7.27
CA GLU A 281 22.26 3.63 -8.19
C GLU A 281 21.63 2.57 -9.10
#